data_2f0c95b252df2bbcd3693a2cbc98031a
#
_entry.id   2f0c95b252df2bbcd3693a2cbc98031a
#
_cell.length_a   1.000
_cell.length_b   1.000
_cell.length_c   1.000
_cell.angle_alpha   90.00
_cell.angle_beta   90.00
_cell.angle_gamma   90.00
#
_symmetry.space_group_name_H-M   'P 1'
#
loop_
_entity.id
_entity.type
_entity.pdbx_description
1 polymer ?
#
loop_
_entity_poly.entity_id
_entity_poly.type
_entity_poly.pdbx_seq_one_letter_code
_entity_poly.pdbx_strand_id
1 'polypeptide(L)'
;MTRQQGPSAAVRYARETVDLAIEGAEAYRRDDLVERLRGARDLLSGSGVTIYVVGEYKKGKSSLVNALLTTSVCPVDDDIATAVPTVVRFATEPNARATYEPEDGDVGSPWTETIAFEQIAAHVAEGGNPGNRRRLRSVTVGVDRALLESGLIVVDTPGVGGLGSVRNAVTASALPSAHAVLFVSDASQELTAAELRFLRTVAELCPTVLFVLTKIDLYPHWRRILELDLAHLAREGVPVAAFAVSSQVRSAAADAADAELNEESGFPPLVQRIDEVVEDAERVALQTVGAHLLSAIGQIVPALSARAAALGRPEDAADVRAELVRARERADTLRSRGSRWQQVLYDGFADISSDVDFDLRVRTRAVLAEAEQAIDDGDPAKNWDEFEKWLRSRLAAETLENYARFTKSADELADRVAEHFELVEKQILTVRAPVGVLEQLSIDTTALDGPKKVTGKMAIFQKTYAGFMMFTMLTHLTALVIPSPVGIVAGLLMGRAALGEERRRAIEKRRSAARTAVRRFVEEFSIQVSKDSRDTVRRAQRELRERYTRRAEELQRSATEALDAAREALRDDEDATDELRRLQKDLQLFATLRARTEQMLARTAPEPVP
;
A
#
# COMPACT_ATOMS: atom_id res chain seq x y z
N MET A 1 -29.44 -6.95 16.83
CA MET A 1 -29.98 -7.06 15.47
C MET A 1 -29.01 -7.91 14.67
N THR A 2 -29.44 -9.08 14.24
CA THR A 2 -28.62 -10.07 13.50
C THR A 2 -28.29 -9.49 12.13
N ARG A 3 -27.00 -9.10 11.90
CA ARG A 3 -26.53 -8.72 10.56
C ARG A 3 -26.67 -9.93 9.64
N GLN A 4 -27.24 -9.71 8.44
CA GLN A 4 -27.38 -10.73 7.41
C GLN A 4 -26.00 -11.22 6.97
N GLN A 5 -25.80 -12.53 7.03
CA GLN A 5 -24.61 -13.24 6.57
C GLN A 5 -24.42 -13.03 5.04
N GLY A 6 -23.22 -12.61 4.62
CA GLY A 6 -22.83 -12.51 3.20
C GLY A 6 -22.62 -11.08 2.71
N PRO A 7 -22.22 -10.90 1.45
CA PRO A 7 -21.99 -9.59 0.85
C PRO A 7 -23.24 -8.71 0.98
N SER A 8 -23.06 -7.40 1.15
CA SER A 8 -24.18 -6.46 1.33
C SER A 8 -25.21 -6.57 0.20
N ALA A 9 -26.45 -6.15 0.47
CA ALA A 9 -27.47 -6.11 -0.56
C ALA A 9 -27.06 -5.26 -1.76
N ALA A 10 -26.27 -4.20 -1.52
CA ALA A 10 -25.73 -3.33 -2.57
C ALA A 10 -24.70 -4.05 -3.43
N VAL A 11 -23.79 -4.80 -2.83
CA VAL A 11 -22.78 -5.60 -3.57
C VAL A 11 -23.45 -6.72 -4.37
N ARG A 12 -24.46 -7.40 -3.83
CA ARG A 12 -25.21 -8.42 -4.59
C ARG A 12 -25.90 -7.79 -5.82
N TYR A 13 -26.59 -6.67 -5.61
CA TYR A 13 -27.25 -5.94 -6.69
C TYR A 13 -26.27 -5.47 -7.76
N ALA A 14 -25.09 -4.97 -7.36
CA ALA A 14 -24.05 -4.57 -8.27
C ALA A 14 -23.53 -5.76 -9.10
N ARG A 15 -23.27 -6.92 -8.46
CA ARG A 15 -22.84 -8.15 -9.15
C ARG A 15 -23.82 -8.59 -10.20
N GLU A 16 -25.10 -8.69 -9.85
CA GLU A 16 -26.17 -9.03 -10.80
C GLU A 16 -26.20 -8.05 -11.98
N THR A 17 -26.01 -6.76 -11.73
CA THR A 17 -26.01 -5.73 -12.78
C THR A 17 -24.79 -5.86 -13.68
N VAL A 18 -23.61 -6.18 -13.13
CA VAL A 18 -22.39 -6.45 -13.90
C VAL A 18 -22.55 -7.72 -14.74
N ASP A 19 -23.11 -8.81 -14.17
CA ASP A 19 -23.30 -10.06 -14.89
C ASP A 19 -24.23 -9.87 -16.10
N LEU A 20 -25.33 -9.14 -15.95
CA LEU A 20 -26.22 -8.78 -17.06
C LEU A 20 -25.52 -7.89 -18.11
N ALA A 21 -24.65 -7.00 -17.67
CA ALA A 21 -23.87 -6.16 -18.59
C ALA A 21 -22.81 -6.98 -19.35
N ILE A 22 -22.22 -7.99 -18.73
CA ILE A 22 -21.30 -8.94 -19.38
C ILE A 22 -22.05 -9.72 -20.45
N GLU A 23 -23.23 -10.29 -20.14
CA GLU A 23 -24.06 -10.99 -21.12
C GLU A 23 -24.41 -10.10 -22.31
N GLY A 24 -24.77 -8.83 -22.04
CA GLY A 24 -25.03 -7.84 -23.08
C GLY A 24 -23.81 -7.55 -23.96
N ALA A 25 -22.62 -7.41 -23.35
CA ALA A 25 -21.37 -7.18 -24.09
C ALA A 25 -20.95 -8.41 -24.92
N GLU A 26 -21.13 -9.63 -24.40
CA GLU A 26 -20.87 -10.90 -25.11
C GLU A 26 -21.79 -11.05 -26.35
N ALA A 27 -23.07 -10.70 -26.21
CA ALA A 27 -24.04 -10.74 -27.33
C ALA A 27 -23.61 -9.86 -28.51
N TYR A 28 -22.89 -8.77 -28.22
CA TYR A 28 -22.36 -7.85 -29.24
C TYR A 28 -20.89 -8.05 -29.54
N ARG A 29 -20.25 -9.19 -29.11
CA ARG A 29 -18.86 -9.58 -29.35
C ARG A 29 -17.84 -8.52 -28.91
N ARG A 30 -18.15 -7.80 -27.83
CA ARG A 30 -17.27 -6.78 -27.23
C ARG A 30 -16.41 -7.41 -26.15
N ASP A 31 -15.50 -8.31 -26.57
CA ASP A 31 -14.59 -9.04 -25.65
C ASP A 31 -13.75 -8.08 -24.80
N ASP A 32 -13.40 -6.91 -25.33
CA ASP A 32 -12.73 -5.83 -24.61
C ASP A 32 -13.56 -5.29 -23.43
N LEU A 33 -14.87 -5.12 -23.61
CA LEU A 33 -15.76 -4.70 -22.53
C LEU A 33 -16.04 -5.84 -21.54
N VAL A 34 -16.14 -7.07 -22.04
CA VAL A 34 -16.29 -8.27 -21.19
C VAL A 34 -15.11 -8.41 -20.23
N GLU A 35 -13.87 -8.31 -20.74
CA GLU A 35 -12.66 -8.38 -19.88
C GLU A 35 -12.67 -7.27 -18.83
N ARG A 36 -12.99 -6.04 -19.23
CA ARG A 36 -13.07 -4.90 -18.32
C ARG A 36 -14.17 -5.06 -17.26
N LEU A 37 -15.36 -5.53 -17.65
CA LEU A 37 -16.46 -5.75 -16.71
C LEU A 37 -16.17 -6.93 -15.75
N ARG A 38 -15.47 -7.97 -16.21
CA ARG A 38 -14.98 -9.04 -15.33
C ARG A 38 -13.99 -8.48 -14.30
N GLY A 39 -13.04 -7.63 -14.72
CA GLY A 39 -12.15 -6.94 -13.78
C GLY A 39 -12.91 -6.06 -12.77
N ALA A 40 -13.94 -5.33 -13.22
CA ALA A 40 -14.81 -4.58 -12.32
C ALA A 40 -15.59 -5.48 -11.34
N ARG A 41 -16.09 -6.65 -11.82
CA ARG A 41 -16.72 -7.67 -10.97
C ARG A 41 -15.79 -8.19 -9.88
N ASP A 42 -14.52 -8.38 -10.21
CA ASP A 42 -13.51 -8.86 -9.26
C ASP A 42 -13.29 -7.85 -8.12
N LEU A 43 -13.45 -6.54 -8.37
CA LEU A 43 -13.43 -5.53 -7.30
C LEU A 43 -14.55 -5.74 -6.26
N LEU A 44 -15.69 -6.31 -6.67
CA LEU A 44 -16.78 -6.68 -5.76
C LEU A 44 -16.58 -8.03 -5.06
N SER A 45 -15.63 -8.83 -5.53
CA SER A 45 -15.50 -10.24 -5.13
C SER A 45 -14.25 -10.54 -4.32
N GLY A 46 -13.24 -9.73 -4.37
CA GLY A 46 -11.93 -10.24 -4.02
C GLY A 46 -11.00 -9.40 -3.19
N SER A 47 -11.14 -8.13 -3.11
CA SER A 47 -10.29 -7.35 -2.21
C SER A 47 -11.08 -6.94 -0.99
N GLY A 48 -11.08 -7.76 0.04
CA GLY A 48 -11.57 -7.35 1.34
C GLY A 48 -10.87 -6.06 1.77
N VAL A 49 -11.54 -5.29 2.63
CA VAL A 49 -11.00 -4.05 3.18
C VAL A 49 -9.80 -4.39 4.05
N THR A 50 -8.60 -4.02 3.62
CA THR A 50 -7.37 -4.35 4.33
C THR A 50 -6.99 -3.23 5.30
N ILE A 51 -6.86 -3.58 6.58
CA ILE A 51 -6.40 -2.70 7.64
C ILE A 51 -5.07 -3.22 8.17
N TYR A 52 -4.04 -2.37 8.14
CA TYR A 52 -2.74 -2.67 8.71
C TYR A 52 -2.63 -2.14 10.13
N VAL A 53 -2.12 -2.97 11.04
CA VAL A 53 -1.84 -2.59 12.42
C VAL A 53 -0.33 -2.33 12.54
N VAL A 54 0.06 -1.07 12.70
CA VAL A 54 1.46 -0.64 12.72
C VAL A 54 1.80 0.08 14.03
N GLY A 55 3.05 0.14 14.39
CA GLY A 55 3.53 0.80 15.60
C GLY A 55 4.80 0.15 16.14
N GLU A 56 5.44 0.76 17.11
CA GLU A 56 6.68 0.25 17.68
C GLU A 56 6.54 -1.12 18.37
N TYR A 57 7.68 -1.74 18.61
CA TYR A 57 7.76 -3.01 19.33
C TYR A 57 7.18 -2.88 20.75
N LYS A 58 6.46 -3.92 21.22
CA LYS A 58 5.81 -3.97 22.55
C LYS A 58 4.71 -2.93 22.80
N LYS A 59 4.22 -2.23 21.78
CA LYS A 59 3.09 -1.30 21.91
C LYS A 59 1.71 -1.97 21.91
N GLY A 60 1.63 -3.29 21.87
CA GLY A 60 0.36 -4.05 22.01
C GLY A 60 -0.38 -4.32 20.71
N LYS A 61 0.27 -4.29 19.53
CA LYS A 61 -0.37 -4.56 18.21
C LYS A 61 -1.06 -5.90 18.12
N SER A 62 -0.33 -7.01 18.37
CA SER A 62 -0.87 -8.37 18.31
C SER A 62 -1.97 -8.59 19.35
N SER A 63 -1.82 -7.99 20.55
CA SER A 63 -2.87 -8.01 21.59
C SER A 63 -4.10 -7.24 21.15
N LEU A 64 -3.94 -6.10 20.46
CA LEU A 64 -5.03 -5.32 19.87
C LEU A 64 -5.80 -6.15 18.84
N VAL A 65 -5.08 -6.83 17.93
CA VAL A 65 -5.71 -7.70 16.89
C VAL A 65 -6.49 -8.84 17.56
N ASN A 66 -5.90 -9.53 18.53
CA ASN A 66 -6.58 -10.61 19.25
C ASN A 66 -7.83 -10.11 19.98
N ALA A 67 -7.75 -8.97 20.66
CA ALA A 67 -8.88 -8.36 21.38
C ALA A 67 -9.97 -7.85 20.42
N LEU A 68 -9.58 -7.27 19.28
CA LEU A 68 -10.51 -6.84 18.23
C LEU A 68 -11.34 -8.00 17.69
N LEU A 69 -10.68 -9.14 17.48
CA LEU A 69 -11.29 -10.37 16.96
C LEU A 69 -11.87 -11.27 18.05
N THR A 70 -11.68 -10.94 19.32
CA THR A 70 -12.04 -11.78 20.46
C THR A 70 -11.56 -13.24 20.31
N THR A 71 -10.34 -13.40 19.81
CA THR A 71 -9.72 -14.73 19.59
C THR A 71 -8.20 -14.60 19.52
N SER A 72 -7.48 -15.63 19.98
CA SER A 72 -6.02 -15.65 19.99
C SER A 72 -5.48 -16.21 18.67
N VAL A 73 -5.21 -15.34 17.70
CA VAL A 73 -4.66 -15.70 16.38
C VAL A 73 -3.24 -15.20 16.18
N CYS A 74 -2.87 -14.09 16.83
CA CYS A 74 -1.53 -13.53 16.79
C CYS A 74 -0.79 -13.94 18.08
N PRO A 75 0.44 -14.47 18.00
CA PRO A 75 1.24 -14.80 19.19
C PRO A 75 1.51 -13.55 20.03
N VAL A 76 1.21 -13.63 21.31
CA VAL A 76 1.48 -12.58 22.29
C VAL A 76 2.30 -13.19 23.42
N ASP A 77 3.54 -12.73 23.60
CA ASP A 77 4.38 -13.10 24.73
C ASP A 77 5.37 -11.96 24.99
N ASP A 78 5.81 -11.78 26.24
CA ASP A 78 6.68 -10.69 26.64
C ASP A 78 8.06 -10.71 25.94
N ASP A 79 8.51 -11.89 25.48
CA ASP A 79 9.77 -12.09 24.80
C ASP A 79 9.65 -12.36 23.28
N ILE A 80 8.43 -12.39 22.74
CA ILE A 80 8.19 -12.74 21.35
C ILE A 80 7.94 -11.48 20.50
N ALA A 81 8.88 -11.17 19.61
CA ALA A 81 8.69 -10.20 18.53
C ALA A 81 8.05 -10.88 17.32
N THR A 82 7.06 -10.24 16.69
CA THR A 82 6.55 -10.65 15.37
C THR A 82 7.63 -10.41 14.32
N ALA A 83 8.03 -11.46 13.60
CA ALA A 83 9.05 -11.40 12.57
C ALA A 83 8.45 -11.29 11.15
N VAL A 84 7.23 -11.80 10.97
CA VAL A 84 6.54 -11.94 9.69
C VAL A 84 5.09 -11.45 9.85
N PRO A 85 4.52 -10.73 8.89
CA PRO A 85 3.13 -10.27 8.96
C PRO A 85 2.14 -11.44 9.08
N THR A 86 1.13 -11.28 9.97
CA THR A 86 -0.01 -12.19 10.08
C THR A 86 -1.24 -11.54 9.46
N VAL A 87 -1.78 -12.17 8.42
CA VAL A 87 -2.97 -11.71 7.69
C VAL A 87 -4.18 -12.48 8.20
N VAL A 88 -5.12 -11.82 8.88
CA VAL A 88 -6.32 -12.46 9.42
C VAL A 88 -7.52 -12.08 8.56
N ARG A 89 -8.29 -13.11 8.14
CA ARG A 89 -9.46 -12.95 7.29
C ARG A 89 -10.59 -13.89 7.72
N PHE A 90 -11.77 -13.68 7.18
CA PHE A 90 -12.89 -14.58 7.39
C PHE A 90 -12.67 -15.95 6.76
N ALA A 91 -13.02 -17.00 7.51
CA ALA A 91 -13.19 -18.35 7.00
C ALA A 91 -14.18 -19.11 7.91
N THR A 92 -15.11 -19.81 7.30
CA THR A 92 -16.09 -20.65 8.03
C THR A 92 -15.43 -21.80 8.77
N GLU A 93 -14.35 -22.34 8.19
CA GLU A 93 -13.51 -23.35 8.85
C GLU A 93 -12.15 -22.73 9.17
N PRO A 94 -11.69 -22.79 10.45
CA PRO A 94 -10.40 -22.27 10.84
C PRO A 94 -9.27 -22.91 10.03
N ASN A 95 -8.40 -22.08 9.44
CA ASN A 95 -7.25 -22.54 8.67
C ASN A 95 -6.06 -21.58 8.78
N ALA A 96 -4.86 -22.11 8.63
CA ALA A 96 -3.66 -21.30 8.59
C ALA A 96 -2.76 -21.73 7.43
N ARG A 97 -2.18 -20.76 6.70
CA ARG A 97 -1.29 -20.97 5.56
C ARG A 97 -0.07 -20.09 5.66
N ALA A 98 1.10 -20.67 5.52
CA ALA A 98 2.37 -19.97 5.40
C ALA A 98 2.71 -19.74 3.92
N THR A 99 3.05 -18.51 3.55
CA THR A 99 3.49 -18.15 2.20
C THR A 99 4.98 -17.85 2.22
N TYR A 100 5.73 -18.48 1.32
CA TYR A 100 7.19 -18.38 1.24
C TYR A 100 7.60 -17.67 -0.04
N GLU A 101 8.73 -16.97 0.02
CA GLU A 101 9.36 -16.39 -1.16
C GLU A 101 10.21 -17.45 -1.90
N PRO A 102 10.33 -17.38 -3.25
CA PRO A 102 11.21 -18.25 -4.01
C PRO A 102 12.68 -18.08 -3.59
N GLU A 103 13.52 -19.07 -3.88
CA GLU A 103 14.96 -18.97 -3.63
C GLU A 103 15.62 -17.90 -4.51
N ASP A 104 16.71 -17.27 -4.01
CA ASP A 104 17.40 -16.20 -4.73
C ASP A 104 17.96 -16.72 -6.06
N GLY A 105 17.47 -16.12 -7.16
CA GLY A 105 17.84 -16.49 -8.52
C GLY A 105 16.87 -17.41 -9.22
N ASP A 106 15.82 -17.88 -8.53
CA ASP A 106 14.73 -18.60 -9.15
C ASP A 106 13.59 -17.60 -9.49
N VAL A 107 13.14 -17.60 -10.76
CA VAL A 107 12.00 -16.78 -11.24
C VAL A 107 10.67 -17.43 -10.85
N GLY A 108 10.66 -18.25 -9.79
CA GLY A 108 9.50 -18.97 -9.29
C GLY A 108 8.46 -18.04 -8.65
N SER A 109 7.19 -18.46 -8.70
CA SER A 109 6.11 -17.79 -7.95
C SER A 109 6.17 -18.15 -6.47
N PRO A 110 5.71 -17.26 -5.55
CA PRO A 110 5.55 -17.60 -4.14
C PRO A 110 4.73 -18.89 -3.97
N TRP A 111 5.12 -19.73 -3.03
CA TRP A 111 4.41 -20.99 -2.75
C TRP A 111 3.80 -20.97 -1.35
N THR A 112 2.74 -21.73 -1.13
CA THR A 112 1.99 -21.77 0.13
C THR A 112 1.93 -23.17 0.71
N GLU A 113 2.03 -23.25 2.05
CA GLU A 113 1.90 -24.46 2.83
C GLU A 113 0.80 -24.29 3.87
N THR A 114 -0.05 -25.32 4.05
CA THR A 114 -1.03 -25.33 5.15
C THR A 114 -0.32 -25.75 6.43
N ILE A 115 -0.48 -24.95 7.48
CA ILE A 115 0.13 -25.19 8.79
C ILE A 115 -0.95 -25.34 9.87
N ALA A 116 -0.63 -26.03 10.97
CA ALA A 116 -1.53 -26.11 12.12
C ALA A 116 -1.53 -24.77 12.90
N PHE A 117 -2.64 -24.47 13.58
CA PHE A 117 -2.78 -23.24 14.37
C PHE A 117 -1.68 -23.11 15.44
N GLU A 118 -1.32 -24.20 16.09
CA GLU A 118 -0.29 -24.26 17.12
C GLU A 118 1.12 -23.92 16.58
N GLN A 119 1.28 -24.03 15.25
CA GLN A 119 2.55 -23.75 14.58
C GLN A 119 2.68 -22.27 14.15
N ILE A 120 1.61 -21.47 14.23
CA ILE A 120 1.63 -20.06 13.83
C ILE A 120 2.76 -19.32 14.56
N ALA A 121 2.88 -19.49 15.89
CA ALA A 121 3.92 -18.85 16.68
C ALA A 121 5.33 -19.24 16.21
N ALA A 122 5.55 -20.52 15.88
CA ALA A 122 6.84 -20.99 15.38
C ALA A 122 7.24 -20.44 14.00
N HIS A 123 6.27 -19.93 13.23
CA HIS A 123 6.51 -19.33 11.91
C HIS A 123 6.64 -17.81 11.98
N VAL A 124 5.81 -17.16 12.79
CA VAL A 124 5.64 -15.70 12.82
C VAL A 124 6.57 -15.03 13.83
N ALA A 125 6.87 -15.70 14.95
CA ALA A 125 7.64 -15.13 16.04
C ALA A 125 9.15 -15.18 15.79
N GLU A 126 9.89 -14.15 16.25
CA GLU A 126 11.36 -14.08 16.15
C GLU A 126 12.02 -15.30 16.83
N GLY A 127 11.48 -15.80 17.94
CA GLY A 127 11.99 -16.98 18.64
C GLY A 127 11.89 -18.27 17.82
N GLY A 128 10.83 -18.43 17.03
CA GLY A 128 10.59 -19.61 16.18
C GLY A 128 11.20 -19.50 14.79
N ASN A 129 11.38 -18.27 14.29
CA ASN A 129 11.93 -17.97 12.96
C ASN A 129 12.90 -16.79 13.00
N PRO A 130 14.06 -16.94 13.69
CA PRO A 130 14.99 -15.85 13.91
C PRO A 130 15.45 -15.21 12.62
N GLY A 131 15.20 -13.89 12.49
CA GLY A 131 15.56 -13.13 11.30
C GLY A 131 14.89 -13.59 10.03
N ASN A 132 13.73 -14.23 10.13
CA ASN A 132 12.99 -14.78 9.01
C ASN A 132 13.82 -15.74 8.11
N ARG A 133 14.59 -16.64 8.74
CA ARG A 133 15.46 -17.61 8.03
C ARG A 133 14.69 -18.52 7.09
N ARG A 134 13.39 -18.75 7.35
CA ARG A 134 12.50 -19.57 6.52
C ARG A 134 12.00 -18.82 5.28
N ARG A 135 12.34 -17.52 5.14
CA ARG A 135 11.92 -16.69 4.00
C ARG A 135 10.39 -16.63 3.84
N LEU A 136 9.66 -16.57 4.95
CA LEU A 136 8.23 -16.37 4.91
C LEU A 136 7.92 -14.93 4.48
N ARG A 137 6.97 -14.81 3.55
CA ARG A 137 6.37 -13.55 3.16
C ARG A 137 5.28 -13.12 4.15
N SER A 138 4.39 -14.07 4.49
CA SER A 138 3.29 -13.85 5.44
C SER A 138 2.71 -15.17 5.93
N VAL A 139 1.97 -15.13 7.04
CA VAL A 139 1.08 -16.20 7.47
C VAL A 139 -0.37 -15.70 7.36
N THR A 140 -1.20 -16.41 6.62
CA THR A 140 -2.64 -16.10 6.49
C THR A 140 -3.42 -17.01 7.42
N VAL A 141 -4.25 -16.42 8.27
CA VAL A 141 -5.11 -17.12 9.25
C VAL A 141 -6.57 -16.84 8.93
N GLY A 142 -7.32 -17.89 8.67
CA GLY A 142 -8.77 -17.83 8.47
C GLY A 142 -9.50 -18.18 9.75
N VAL A 143 -10.44 -17.34 10.20
CA VAL A 143 -11.26 -17.57 11.40
C VAL A 143 -12.70 -17.11 11.18
N ASP A 144 -13.64 -17.79 11.85
CA ASP A 144 -15.05 -17.42 11.86
C ASP A 144 -15.29 -16.34 12.93
N ARG A 145 -15.29 -15.07 12.50
CA ARG A 145 -15.55 -13.91 13.35
C ARG A 145 -16.42 -12.90 12.62
N ALA A 146 -17.48 -12.45 13.27
CA ALA A 146 -18.49 -11.56 12.71
C ALA A 146 -17.89 -10.26 12.12
N LEU A 147 -16.86 -9.70 12.76
CA LEU A 147 -16.17 -8.50 12.27
C LEU A 147 -15.52 -8.72 10.90
N LEU A 148 -15.10 -9.94 10.58
CA LEU A 148 -14.43 -10.30 9.33
C LEU A 148 -15.40 -10.72 8.21
N GLU A 149 -16.66 -11.03 8.54
CA GLU A 149 -17.67 -11.49 7.57
C GLU A 149 -17.95 -10.45 6.48
N SER A 150 -17.78 -9.16 6.80
CA SER A 150 -17.94 -8.06 5.86
C SER A 150 -16.81 -7.96 4.81
N GLY A 151 -15.84 -8.89 4.86
CA GLY A 151 -14.65 -8.87 4.00
C GLY A 151 -13.48 -8.08 4.59
N LEU A 152 -13.52 -7.72 5.87
CA LEU A 152 -12.40 -7.11 6.56
C LEU A 152 -11.21 -8.09 6.64
N ILE A 153 -10.02 -7.58 6.27
CA ILE A 153 -8.73 -8.25 6.43
C ILE A 153 -7.90 -7.42 7.39
N VAL A 154 -7.45 -8.02 8.48
CA VAL A 154 -6.58 -7.37 9.46
C VAL A 154 -5.16 -7.92 9.33
N VAL A 155 -4.19 -7.05 9.18
CA VAL A 155 -2.77 -7.42 9.05
C VAL A 155 -2.01 -6.96 10.28
N ASP A 156 -1.63 -7.91 11.14
CA ASP A 156 -0.67 -7.66 12.22
C ASP A 156 0.73 -7.60 11.65
N THR A 157 1.39 -6.46 11.79
CA THR A 157 2.73 -6.26 11.24
C THR A 157 3.82 -6.46 12.29
N PRO A 158 5.03 -6.86 11.86
CA PRO A 158 6.19 -6.82 12.73
C PRO A 158 6.35 -5.45 13.37
N GLY A 159 6.60 -5.43 14.68
CA GLY A 159 6.84 -4.18 15.40
C GLY A 159 8.02 -3.43 14.81
N VAL A 160 7.84 -2.15 14.58
CA VAL A 160 8.93 -1.23 14.20
C VAL A 160 9.86 -1.05 15.41
N GLY A 161 10.57 -2.11 15.78
CA GLY A 161 11.48 -2.13 16.92
C GLY A 161 12.82 -1.53 16.53
N GLY A 162 13.12 -0.37 17.10
CA GLY A 162 14.32 0.42 16.78
C GLY A 162 14.16 0.99 15.36
N LEU A 163 13.81 2.23 15.30
CA LEU A 163 13.66 3.04 14.11
C LEU A 163 14.74 2.72 13.08
N GLY A 164 14.44 1.83 12.12
CA GLY A 164 15.34 1.47 11.06
C GLY A 164 15.49 0.01 10.72
N SER A 165 14.57 -0.81 11.10
CA SER A 165 14.60 -2.17 10.57
C SER A 165 14.04 -2.16 9.13
N VAL A 166 14.61 -3.01 8.29
CA VAL A 166 14.10 -3.42 6.98
C VAL A 166 12.62 -3.79 7.02
N ARG A 167 12.15 -4.26 8.18
CA ARG A 167 10.74 -4.58 8.46
C ARG A 167 9.82 -3.37 8.31
N ASN A 168 10.28 -2.14 8.62
CA ASN A 168 9.51 -0.91 8.42
C ASN A 168 9.27 -0.65 6.94
N ALA A 169 10.27 -0.91 6.11
CA ALA A 169 10.17 -0.69 4.68
C ALA A 169 9.22 -1.70 4.01
N VAL A 170 9.21 -2.97 4.44
CA VAL A 170 8.24 -3.98 3.97
C VAL A 170 6.82 -3.59 4.36
N THR A 171 6.61 -3.19 5.63
CA THR A 171 5.31 -2.70 6.08
C THR A 171 4.89 -1.46 5.31
N ALA A 172 5.78 -0.50 5.12
CA ALA A 172 5.47 0.75 4.45
C ALA A 172 5.25 0.59 2.93
N SER A 173 5.88 -0.39 2.27
CA SER A 173 5.60 -0.68 0.86
C SER A 173 4.19 -1.24 0.63
N ALA A 174 3.57 -1.80 1.66
CA ALA A 174 2.20 -2.30 1.60
C ALA A 174 1.15 -1.24 2.00
N LEU A 175 1.55 -0.13 2.65
CA LEU A 175 0.63 0.92 3.11
C LEU A 175 -0.18 1.60 2.00
N PRO A 176 0.34 1.83 0.78
CA PRO A 176 -0.48 2.40 -0.30
C PRO A 176 -1.65 1.51 -0.72
N SER A 177 -1.58 0.20 -0.45
CA SER A 177 -2.70 -0.74 -0.69
C SER A 177 -3.66 -0.84 0.51
N ALA A 178 -3.34 -0.22 1.63
CA ALA A 178 -4.18 -0.23 2.82
C ALA A 178 -5.41 0.68 2.64
N HIS A 179 -6.57 0.19 3.05
CA HIS A 179 -7.78 1.01 3.14
C HIS A 179 -7.76 1.88 4.40
N ALA A 180 -7.18 1.35 5.49
CA ALA A 180 -6.88 2.10 6.69
C ALA A 180 -5.66 1.53 7.42
N VAL A 181 -5.10 2.34 8.31
CA VAL A 181 -4.01 1.97 9.21
C VAL A 181 -4.43 2.25 10.65
N LEU A 182 -4.27 1.25 11.53
CA LEU A 182 -4.29 1.44 12.97
C LEU A 182 -2.86 1.71 13.43
N PHE A 183 -2.57 2.97 13.73
CA PHE A 183 -1.26 3.34 14.29
C PHE A 183 -1.30 3.20 15.81
N VAL A 184 -0.52 2.26 16.34
CA VAL A 184 -0.58 1.83 17.74
C VAL A 184 0.58 2.40 18.53
N SER A 185 0.27 3.16 19.58
CA SER A 185 1.18 3.51 20.67
C SER A 185 0.61 3.04 22.01
N ASP A 186 1.39 3.10 23.10
CA ASP A 186 0.89 2.75 24.43
C ASP A 186 0.94 3.94 25.40
N ALA A 187 0.14 3.88 26.44
CA ALA A 187 -0.01 4.94 27.41
C ALA A 187 1.18 5.11 28.37
N SER A 188 2.33 4.44 28.14
CA SER A 188 3.51 4.53 29.01
C SER A 188 4.26 5.85 28.87
N GLN A 189 4.21 6.49 27.71
CA GLN A 189 4.88 7.75 27.40
C GLN A 189 4.25 8.43 26.19
N GLU A 190 4.55 9.71 26.01
CA GLU A 190 4.16 10.46 24.80
C GLU A 190 4.83 9.90 23.54
N LEU A 191 4.24 10.17 22.39
CA LEU A 191 4.80 9.84 21.07
C LEU A 191 6.21 10.41 20.93
N THR A 192 7.13 9.55 20.60
CA THR A 192 8.51 9.96 20.29
C THR A 192 8.58 10.72 18.98
N ALA A 193 9.59 11.55 18.79
CA ALA A 193 9.81 12.26 17.52
C ALA A 193 9.90 11.32 16.32
N ALA A 194 10.27 10.10 16.55
CA ALA A 194 10.37 9.08 15.54
C ALA A 194 9.02 8.43 15.19
N GLU A 195 8.19 8.14 16.19
CA GLU A 195 6.80 7.71 15.96
C GLU A 195 6.01 8.78 15.21
N LEU A 196 6.17 10.06 15.58
CA LEU A 196 5.55 11.19 14.88
C LEU A 196 5.95 11.26 13.40
N ARG A 197 7.24 11.14 13.08
CA ARG A 197 7.71 11.11 11.69
C ARG A 197 7.12 9.93 10.92
N PHE A 198 7.13 8.73 11.52
CA PHE A 198 6.56 7.55 10.88
C PHE A 198 5.05 7.68 10.69
N LEU A 199 4.32 8.22 11.65
CA LEU A 199 2.88 8.46 11.53
C LEU A 199 2.58 9.47 10.42
N ARG A 200 3.38 10.53 10.29
CA ARG A 200 3.25 11.48 9.18
C ARG A 200 3.41 10.78 7.82
N THR A 201 4.47 9.96 7.67
CA THR A 201 4.69 9.18 6.44
C THR A 201 3.52 8.22 6.17
N VAL A 202 2.99 7.57 7.20
CA VAL A 202 1.79 6.71 7.07
C VAL A 202 0.58 7.51 6.59
N ALA A 203 0.37 8.72 7.13
CA ALA A 203 -0.74 9.58 6.72
C ALA A 203 -0.62 10.11 5.29
N GLU A 204 0.61 10.22 4.76
CA GLU A 204 0.85 10.55 3.35
C GLU A 204 0.58 9.37 2.40
N LEU A 205 0.77 8.13 2.86
CA LEU A 205 0.64 6.91 2.06
C LEU A 205 -0.74 6.26 2.15
N CYS A 206 -1.47 6.46 3.25
CA CYS A 206 -2.78 5.84 3.48
C CYS A 206 -3.86 6.90 3.72
N PRO A 207 -5.01 6.80 3.03
CA PRO A 207 -6.07 7.80 3.12
C PRO A 207 -6.73 7.87 4.51
N THR A 208 -6.71 6.79 5.28
CA THR A 208 -7.35 6.71 6.59
C THR A 208 -6.38 6.18 7.63
N VAL A 209 -6.04 7.03 8.60
CA VAL A 209 -5.20 6.65 9.74
C VAL A 209 -5.98 6.82 11.03
N LEU A 210 -6.02 5.77 11.85
CA LEU A 210 -6.64 5.75 13.17
C LEU A 210 -5.54 5.61 14.23
N PHE A 211 -5.42 6.57 15.12
CA PHE A 211 -4.47 6.50 16.23
C PHE A 211 -5.06 5.70 17.39
N VAL A 212 -4.35 4.65 17.82
CA VAL A 212 -4.82 3.76 18.89
C VAL A 212 -3.83 3.78 20.05
N LEU A 213 -4.25 4.35 21.18
CA LEU A 213 -3.51 4.34 22.44
C LEU A 213 -3.91 3.10 23.24
N THR A 214 -2.99 2.16 23.43
CA THR A 214 -3.23 0.89 24.13
C THR A 214 -2.79 0.94 25.60
N LYS A 215 -3.10 -0.13 26.36
CA LYS A 215 -2.70 -0.35 27.76
C LYS A 215 -3.22 0.73 28.72
N ILE A 216 -4.40 1.26 28.47
CA ILE A 216 -5.00 2.28 29.35
C ILE A 216 -5.36 1.74 30.75
N ASP A 217 -5.47 0.42 30.89
CA ASP A 217 -5.65 -0.30 32.14
C ASP A 217 -4.41 -0.27 33.04
N LEU A 218 -3.21 -0.20 32.44
CA LEU A 218 -1.94 -0.23 33.16
C LEU A 218 -1.47 1.17 33.58
N TYR A 219 -1.90 2.22 32.89
CA TYR A 219 -1.39 3.58 33.08
C TYR A 219 -2.52 4.55 33.47
N PRO A 220 -2.65 4.92 34.76
CA PRO A 220 -3.76 5.77 35.25
C PRO A 220 -3.81 7.15 34.59
N HIS A 221 -2.69 7.66 34.12
CA HIS A 221 -2.59 8.99 33.48
C HIS A 221 -2.74 8.98 31.96
N TRP A 222 -3.25 7.89 31.37
CA TRP A 222 -3.39 7.73 29.93
C TRP A 222 -4.14 8.88 29.22
N ARG A 223 -5.12 9.50 29.91
CA ARG A 223 -5.85 10.66 29.34
C ARG A 223 -4.92 11.83 29.06
N ARG A 224 -3.95 12.08 29.99
CA ARG A 224 -2.97 13.14 29.82
C ARG A 224 -2.00 12.83 28.68
N ILE A 225 -1.59 11.59 28.54
CA ILE A 225 -0.74 11.14 27.41
C ILE A 225 -1.48 11.34 26.09
N LEU A 226 -2.75 10.92 26.01
CA LEU A 226 -3.58 11.10 24.81
C LEU A 226 -3.72 12.58 24.43
N GLU A 227 -3.96 13.48 25.38
CA GLU A 227 -4.03 14.92 25.13
C GLU A 227 -2.72 15.48 24.55
N LEU A 228 -1.57 15.04 25.08
CA LEU A 228 -0.26 15.48 24.63
C LEU A 228 0.03 14.94 23.22
N ASP A 229 -0.28 13.69 22.97
CA ASP A 229 -0.13 13.06 21.65
C ASP A 229 -0.98 13.76 20.58
N LEU A 230 -2.24 14.05 20.89
CA LEU A 230 -3.11 14.80 19.99
C LEU A 230 -2.60 16.23 19.72
N ALA A 231 -2.01 16.88 20.74
CA ALA A 231 -1.40 18.20 20.56
C ALA A 231 -0.12 18.13 19.70
N HIS A 232 0.66 17.05 19.80
CA HIS A 232 1.80 16.80 18.89
C HIS A 232 1.32 16.59 17.45
N LEU A 233 0.34 15.74 17.23
CA LEU A 233 -0.24 15.44 15.93
C LEU A 233 -0.87 16.67 15.26
N ALA A 234 -1.58 17.49 16.02
CA ALA A 234 -2.14 18.74 15.52
C ALA A 234 -1.05 19.73 15.08
N ARG A 235 0.06 19.83 15.82
CA ARG A 235 1.22 20.68 15.44
C ARG A 235 1.90 20.22 14.16
N GLU A 236 1.96 18.92 13.94
CA GLU A 236 2.51 18.34 12.70
C GLU A 236 1.52 18.36 11.53
N GLY A 237 0.28 18.85 11.74
CA GLY A 237 -0.74 18.93 10.70
C GLY A 237 -1.29 17.56 10.28
N VAL A 238 -1.26 16.56 11.16
CA VAL A 238 -1.78 15.21 10.91
C VAL A 238 -3.10 15.01 11.67
N PRO A 239 -4.25 15.32 11.06
CA PRO A 239 -5.55 15.07 11.69
C PRO A 239 -5.85 13.58 11.69
N VAL A 240 -6.01 12.97 12.87
CA VAL A 240 -6.36 11.56 13.04
C VAL A 240 -7.49 11.40 14.05
N ALA A 241 -8.34 10.40 13.83
CA ALA A 241 -9.27 9.94 14.88
C ALA A 241 -8.47 9.09 15.88
N ALA A 242 -8.66 9.37 17.18
CA ALA A 242 -7.91 8.71 18.24
C ALA A 242 -8.83 7.87 19.13
N PHE A 243 -8.34 6.68 19.49
CA PHE A 243 -9.05 5.69 20.31
C PHE A 243 -8.13 5.23 21.43
N ALA A 244 -8.63 5.25 22.66
CA ALA A 244 -7.91 4.72 23.83
C ALA A 244 -8.53 3.39 24.25
N VAL A 245 -7.72 2.32 24.27
CA VAL A 245 -8.23 0.96 24.45
C VAL A 245 -7.41 0.12 25.42
N SER A 246 -8.08 -0.84 26.08
CA SER A 246 -7.44 -1.92 26.82
C SER A 246 -7.80 -3.28 26.21
N SER A 247 -6.81 -3.95 25.61
CA SER A 247 -6.98 -5.31 25.08
C SER A 247 -7.28 -6.33 26.19
N GLN A 248 -6.75 -6.13 27.38
CA GLN A 248 -6.96 -7.03 28.52
C GLN A 248 -8.39 -6.92 29.06
N VAL A 249 -8.89 -5.68 29.25
CA VAL A 249 -10.28 -5.45 29.66
C VAL A 249 -11.25 -5.98 28.61
N ARG A 250 -10.97 -5.80 27.32
CA ARG A 250 -11.78 -6.33 26.22
C ARG A 250 -11.86 -7.86 26.25
N SER A 251 -10.74 -8.55 26.46
CA SER A 251 -10.73 -10.01 26.57
C SER A 251 -11.53 -10.49 27.78
N ALA A 252 -11.35 -9.85 28.93
CA ALA A 252 -12.12 -10.18 30.15
C ALA A 252 -13.61 -9.93 29.96
N ALA A 253 -14.01 -8.84 29.29
CA ALA A 253 -15.40 -8.56 28.96
C ALA A 253 -16.01 -9.62 28.03
N ALA A 254 -15.25 -10.11 27.06
CA ALA A 254 -15.69 -11.17 26.15
C ALA A 254 -15.88 -12.50 26.89
N ASP A 255 -14.94 -12.87 27.77
CA ASP A 255 -14.98 -14.10 28.56
C ASP A 255 -16.17 -14.09 29.56
N ALA A 256 -16.44 -12.93 30.15
CA ALA A 256 -17.55 -12.74 31.09
C ALA A 256 -18.90 -12.43 30.42
N ALA A 257 -18.93 -12.17 29.12
CA ALA A 257 -20.08 -11.63 28.38
C ALA A 257 -20.63 -10.33 29.02
N ASP A 258 -19.74 -9.48 29.55
CA ASP A 258 -20.04 -8.26 30.29
C ASP A 258 -20.02 -7.05 29.36
N ALA A 259 -21.19 -6.43 29.13
CA ALA A 259 -21.34 -5.30 28.24
C ALA A 259 -20.77 -3.99 28.83
N GLU A 260 -20.84 -3.79 30.16
CA GLU A 260 -20.33 -2.60 30.83
C GLU A 260 -18.79 -2.59 30.78
N LEU A 261 -18.19 -3.72 31.11
CA LEU A 261 -16.74 -3.92 30.99
C LEU A 261 -16.26 -3.77 29.55
N ASN A 262 -17.10 -4.17 28.58
CA ASN A 262 -16.81 -3.96 27.16
C ASN A 262 -16.78 -2.47 26.78
N GLU A 263 -17.69 -1.64 27.28
CA GLU A 263 -17.66 -0.19 27.07
C GLU A 263 -16.41 0.43 27.72
N GLU A 264 -16.04 -0.01 28.93
CA GLU A 264 -14.83 0.44 29.61
C GLU A 264 -13.55 0.10 28.84
N SER A 265 -13.55 -0.97 28.04
CA SER A 265 -12.40 -1.37 27.23
C SER A 265 -12.02 -0.34 26.16
N GLY A 266 -12.92 0.56 25.76
CA GLY A 266 -12.75 1.53 24.68
C GLY A 266 -12.82 0.93 23.26
N PHE A 267 -13.11 -0.37 23.12
CA PHE A 267 -13.22 -1.02 21.80
C PHE A 267 -14.48 -0.68 21.01
N PRO A 268 -15.68 -0.47 21.60
CA PRO A 268 -16.88 -0.22 20.82
C PRO A 268 -16.75 0.95 19.83
N PRO A 269 -16.23 2.14 20.21
CA PRO A 269 -16.01 3.23 19.25
C PRO A 269 -14.99 2.89 18.16
N LEU A 270 -13.94 2.14 18.48
CA LEU A 270 -12.94 1.69 17.50
C LEU A 270 -13.56 0.72 16.48
N VAL A 271 -14.35 -0.25 16.95
CA VAL A 271 -15.06 -1.21 16.08
C VAL A 271 -16.04 -0.47 15.17
N GLN A 272 -16.81 0.46 15.71
CA GLN A 272 -17.71 1.29 14.91
C GLN A 272 -16.96 2.04 13.81
N ARG A 273 -15.81 2.64 14.13
CA ARG A 273 -15.01 3.35 13.13
C ARG A 273 -14.42 2.43 12.06
N ILE A 274 -14.05 1.21 12.43
CA ILE A 274 -13.62 0.18 11.47
C ILE A 274 -14.77 -0.21 10.54
N ASP A 275 -15.97 -0.39 11.07
CA ASP A 275 -17.17 -0.66 10.26
C ASP A 275 -17.43 0.47 9.25
N GLU A 276 -17.32 1.74 9.66
CA GLU A 276 -17.43 2.90 8.76
C GLU A 276 -16.36 2.87 7.65
N VAL A 277 -15.12 2.49 7.95
CA VAL A 277 -14.06 2.31 6.94
C VAL A 277 -14.43 1.23 5.93
N VAL A 278 -15.02 0.13 6.39
CA VAL A 278 -15.50 -0.95 5.51
C VAL A 278 -16.62 -0.45 4.59
N GLU A 279 -17.58 0.29 5.15
CA GLU A 279 -18.68 0.89 4.39
C GLU A 279 -18.18 1.91 3.35
N ASP A 280 -17.20 2.74 3.72
CA ASP A 280 -16.56 3.71 2.81
C ASP A 280 -15.83 3.02 1.65
N ALA A 281 -15.09 1.95 1.93
CA ALA A 281 -14.40 1.17 0.90
C ALA A 281 -15.39 0.46 -0.04
N GLU A 282 -16.47 -0.10 0.49
CA GLU A 282 -17.55 -0.68 -0.31
C GLU A 282 -18.18 0.39 -1.22
N ARG A 283 -18.42 1.58 -0.69
CA ARG A 283 -18.95 2.71 -1.45
C ARG A 283 -18.04 3.10 -2.62
N VAL A 284 -16.73 3.19 -2.40
CA VAL A 284 -15.74 3.47 -3.45
C VAL A 284 -15.70 2.36 -4.50
N ALA A 285 -15.77 1.10 -4.08
CA ALA A 285 -15.82 -0.04 -5.01
C ALA A 285 -17.09 0.02 -5.88
N LEU A 286 -18.25 0.27 -5.28
CA LEU A 286 -19.52 0.41 -6.01
C LEU A 286 -19.51 1.60 -7.00
N GLN A 287 -18.92 2.73 -6.61
CA GLN A 287 -18.73 3.88 -7.50
C GLN A 287 -17.83 3.54 -8.71
N THR A 288 -16.73 2.84 -8.47
CA THR A 288 -15.81 2.39 -9.52
C THR A 288 -16.50 1.43 -10.48
N VAL A 289 -17.22 0.44 -9.95
CA VAL A 289 -17.99 -0.52 -10.76
C VAL A 289 -19.09 0.20 -11.56
N GLY A 290 -19.78 1.14 -10.95
CA GLY A 290 -20.79 1.95 -11.61
C GLY A 290 -20.23 2.75 -12.80
N ALA A 291 -19.06 3.35 -12.64
CA ALA A 291 -18.36 4.04 -13.71
C ALA A 291 -17.99 3.10 -14.88
N HIS A 292 -17.52 1.88 -14.57
CA HIS A 292 -17.23 0.87 -15.59
C HIS A 292 -18.50 0.42 -16.34
N LEU A 293 -19.62 0.23 -15.62
CA LEU A 293 -20.91 -0.11 -16.22
C LEU A 293 -21.42 0.98 -17.13
N LEU A 294 -21.49 2.23 -16.67
CA LEU A 294 -21.93 3.36 -17.49
C LEU A 294 -21.06 3.54 -18.73
N SER A 295 -19.74 3.37 -18.58
CA SER A 295 -18.80 3.41 -19.69
C SER A 295 -19.05 2.29 -20.72
N ALA A 296 -19.30 1.06 -20.27
CA ALA A 296 -19.60 -0.05 -21.19
C ALA A 296 -20.92 0.18 -21.93
N ILE A 297 -21.96 0.58 -21.20
CA ILE A 297 -23.27 0.93 -21.80
C ILE A 297 -23.12 2.08 -22.81
N GLY A 298 -22.37 3.13 -22.44
CA GLY A 298 -22.10 4.28 -23.32
C GLY A 298 -21.33 3.94 -24.58
N GLN A 299 -20.64 2.79 -24.63
CA GLN A 299 -19.93 2.31 -25.82
C GLN A 299 -20.78 1.39 -26.72
N ILE A 300 -21.75 0.68 -26.16
CA ILE A 300 -22.64 -0.24 -26.92
C ILE A 300 -23.85 0.50 -27.46
N VAL A 301 -24.52 1.30 -26.64
CA VAL A 301 -25.80 1.95 -26.98
C VAL A 301 -25.73 2.82 -28.24
N PRO A 302 -24.67 3.62 -28.51
CA PRO A 302 -24.59 4.42 -29.72
C PRO A 302 -24.67 3.61 -31.02
N ALA A 303 -24.01 2.44 -31.06
CA ALA A 303 -24.06 1.56 -32.23
C ALA A 303 -25.45 0.99 -32.45
N LEU A 304 -26.13 0.56 -31.38
CA LEU A 304 -27.51 0.04 -31.46
C LEU A 304 -28.50 1.12 -31.83
N SER A 305 -28.37 2.30 -31.23
CA SER A 305 -29.25 3.45 -31.56
C SER A 305 -29.08 3.91 -32.98
N ALA A 306 -27.84 3.97 -33.48
CA ALA A 306 -27.54 4.33 -34.85
C ALA A 306 -28.15 3.34 -35.85
N ARG A 307 -28.05 2.03 -35.57
CA ARG A 307 -28.64 0.97 -36.41
C ARG A 307 -30.17 1.02 -36.36
N ALA A 308 -30.74 1.20 -35.18
CA ALA A 308 -32.20 1.34 -35.03
C ALA A 308 -32.76 2.59 -35.72
N ALA A 309 -32.05 3.73 -35.63
CA ALA A 309 -32.45 4.96 -36.32
C ALA A 309 -32.37 4.81 -37.84
N ALA A 310 -31.31 4.18 -38.36
CA ALA A 310 -31.15 3.93 -39.79
C ALA A 310 -32.25 3.03 -40.37
N LEU A 311 -32.71 2.02 -39.59
CA LEU A 311 -33.82 1.13 -39.97
C LEU A 311 -35.20 1.78 -39.81
N GLY A 312 -35.36 2.66 -38.81
CA GLY A 312 -36.65 3.25 -38.45
C GLY A 312 -37.03 4.50 -39.24
N ARG A 313 -36.09 5.41 -39.50
CA ARG A 313 -36.27 6.68 -40.21
C ARG A 313 -35.01 7.09 -40.95
N PRO A 314 -34.93 6.88 -42.27
CA PRO A 314 -33.75 7.21 -43.05
C PRO A 314 -33.34 8.70 -43.01
N GLU A 315 -34.28 9.60 -42.76
CA GLU A 315 -34.06 11.04 -42.67
C GLU A 315 -33.28 11.46 -41.37
N ASP A 316 -33.47 10.73 -40.26
CA ASP A 316 -32.76 10.98 -39.02
C ASP A 316 -31.33 10.35 -39.03
N ALA A 317 -31.08 9.43 -39.97
CA ALA A 317 -29.81 8.72 -40.09
C ALA A 317 -28.63 9.62 -40.47
N ALA A 318 -28.87 10.73 -41.15
CA ALA A 318 -27.83 11.67 -41.56
C ALA A 318 -27.20 12.41 -40.39
N ASP A 319 -28.01 12.86 -39.43
CA ASP A 319 -27.53 13.56 -38.23
C ASP A 319 -26.78 12.63 -37.29
N VAL A 320 -27.31 11.43 -37.06
CA VAL A 320 -26.65 10.38 -36.26
C VAL A 320 -25.29 10.00 -36.86
N ARG A 321 -25.25 9.86 -38.21
CA ARG A 321 -23.99 9.57 -38.92
C ARG A 321 -22.97 10.69 -38.76
N ALA A 322 -23.38 11.95 -38.84
CA ALA A 322 -22.49 13.11 -38.66
C ALA A 322 -21.91 13.16 -37.23
N GLU A 323 -22.71 12.81 -36.23
CA GLU A 323 -22.27 12.73 -34.86
C GLU A 323 -21.26 11.58 -34.64
N LEU A 324 -21.53 10.40 -35.21
CA LEU A 324 -20.61 9.24 -35.15
C LEU A 324 -19.28 9.51 -35.86
N VAL A 325 -19.28 10.23 -36.98
CA VAL A 325 -18.04 10.66 -37.65
C VAL A 325 -17.23 11.56 -36.74
N ARG A 326 -17.87 12.54 -36.09
CA ARG A 326 -17.20 13.41 -35.12
C ARG A 326 -16.64 12.63 -33.90
N ALA A 327 -17.41 11.65 -33.39
CA ALA A 327 -16.97 10.79 -32.31
C ALA A 327 -15.73 9.96 -32.70
N ARG A 328 -15.74 9.40 -33.92
CA ARG A 328 -14.59 8.67 -34.46
C ARG A 328 -13.34 9.55 -34.61
N GLU A 329 -13.48 10.75 -35.17
CA GLU A 329 -12.38 11.69 -35.35
C GLU A 329 -11.75 12.06 -33.99
N ARG A 330 -12.56 12.27 -32.93
CA ARG A 330 -12.09 12.50 -31.58
C ARG A 330 -11.33 11.29 -31.04
N ALA A 331 -11.87 10.09 -31.22
CA ALA A 331 -11.22 8.85 -30.75
C ALA A 331 -9.91 8.55 -31.51
N ASP A 332 -9.87 8.81 -32.82
CA ASP A 332 -8.66 8.71 -33.64
C ASP A 332 -7.58 9.71 -33.18
N THR A 333 -7.97 10.90 -32.74
CA THR A 333 -7.06 11.89 -32.17
C THR A 333 -6.45 11.39 -30.86
N LEU A 334 -7.25 10.80 -29.97
CA LEU A 334 -6.76 10.21 -28.71
C LEU A 334 -5.79 9.05 -28.93
N ARG A 335 -6.06 8.23 -29.97
CA ARG A 335 -5.21 7.08 -30.31
C ARG A 335 -3.92 7.46 -31.02
N SER A 336 -3.84 8.62 -31.67
CA SER A 336 -2.68 9.01 -32.45
C SER A 336 -1.40 9.04 -31.59
N ARG A 337 -0.24 8.65 -32.17
CA ARG A 337 1.06 8.68 -31.48
C ARG A 337 1.49 10.08 -31.04
N GLY A 338 0.91 11.12 -31.59
CA GLY A 338 1.12 12.52 -31.23
C GLY A 338 0.06 13.08 -30.30
N SER A 339 -0.76 12.22 -29.66
CA SER A 339 -1.83 12.68 -28.78
C SER A 339 -1.27 13.46 -27.59
N ARG A 340 -1.94 14.56 -27.24
CA ARG A 340 -1.50 15.47 -26.18
C ARG A 340 -1.34 14.78 -24.82
N TRP A 341 -2.19 13.80 -24.51
CA TRP A 341 -2.10 13.04 -23.28
C TRP A 341 -0.81 12.21 -23.18
N GLN A 342 -0.30 11.66 -24.29
CA GLN A 342 0.95 10.90 -24.32
C GLN A 342 2.14 11.80 -24.01
N GLN A 343 2.11 13.03 -24.55
CA GLN A 343 3.14 14.02 -24.26
C GLN A 343 3.09 14.46 -22.80
N VAL A 344 1.90 14.77 -22.27
CA VAL A 344 1.72 15.12 -20.84
C VAL A 344 2.22 14.01 -19.93
N LEU A 345 1.91 12.73 -20.27
CA LEU A 345 2.39 11.58 -19.52
C LEU A 345 3.91 11.44 -19.57
N TYR A 346 4.50 11.59 -20.76
CA TYR A 346 5.95 11.44 -20.95
C TYR A 346 6.73 12.55 -20.23
N ASP A 347 6.36 13.79 -20.46
CA ASP A 347 7.01 14.97 -19.87
C ASP A 347 6.84 14.95 -18.33
N GLY A 348 5.61 14.63 -17.84
CA GLY A 348 5.33 14.54 -16.43
C GLY A 348 6.16 13.46 -15.71
N PHE A 349 6.36 12.28 -16.30
CA PHE A 349 7.23 11.27 -15.71
C PHE A 349 8.71 11.63 -15.79
N ALA A 350 9.14 12.39 -16.78
CA ALA A 350 10.51 12.93 -16.84
C ALA A 350 10.75 13.91 -15.69
N ASP A 351 9.81 14.81 -15.42
CA ASP A 351 9.86 15.75 -14.30
C ASP A 351 9.85 15.02 -12.96
N ILE A 352 8.91 14.07 -12.75
CA ILE A 352 8.83 13.25 -11.53
C ILE A 352 10.14 12.50 -11.28
N SER A 353 10.73 11.89 -12.33
CA SER A 353 12.01 11.17 -12.20
C SER A 353 13.15 12.08 -11.76
N SER A 354 13.19 13.29 -12.28
CA SER A 354 14.20 14.30 -11.92
C SER A 354 14.03 14.76 -10.47
N ASP A 355 12.79 15.08 -10.09
CA ASP A 355 12.46 15.59 -8.76
C ASP A 355 12.71 14.56 -7.66
N VAL A 356 12.32 13.31 -7.90
CA VAL A 356 12.53 12.19 -6.97
C VAL A 356 14.02 11.89 -6.79
N ASP A 357 14.80 11.88 -7.87
CA ASP A 357 16.25 11.65 -7.80
C ASP A 357 16.98 12.82 -7.10
N PHE A 358 16.54 14.05 -7.31
CA PHE A 358 17.05 15.22 -6.61
C PHE A 358 16.72 15.18 -5.10
N ASP A 359 15.46 14.94 -4.75
CA ASP A 359 14.99 14.85 -3.37
C ASP A 359 15.74 13.75 -2.60
N LEU A 360 15.93 12.57 -3.21
CA LEU A 360 16.70 11.47 -2.60
C LEU A 360 18.15 11.88 -2.30
N ARG A 361 18.81 12.60 -3.21
CA ARG A 361 20.18 13.09 -3.00
C ARG A 361 20.27 14.11 -1.87
N VAL A 362 19.27 15.01 -1.76
CA VAL A 362 19.22 16.00 -0.68
C VAL A 362 19.06 15.29 0.67
N ARG A 363 18.14 14.34 0.75
CA ARG A 363 17.85 13.56 1.97
C ARG A 363 19.04 12.71 2.40
N THR A 364 19.63 11.95 1.51
CA THR A 364 20.81 11.11 1.82
C THR A 364 22.02 11.93 2.25
N ARG A 365 22.19 13.14 1.68
CA ARG A 365 23.24 14.08 2.11
C ARG A 365 22.98 14.62 3.52
N ALA A 366 21.73 14.92 3.87
CA ALA A 366 21.37 15.36 5.21
C ALA A 366 21.66 14.26 6.26
N VAL A 367 21.27 13.01 5.94
CA VAL A 367 21.58 11.86 6.82
C VAL A 367 23.08 11.66 6.97
N LEU A 368 23.86 11.83 5.92
CA LEU A 368 25.33 11.74 5.99
C LEU A 368 25.91 12.80 6.94
N ALA A 369 25.43 14.04 6.85
CA ALA A 369 25.88 15.11 7.74
C ALA A 369 25.52 14.84 9.21
N GLU A 370 24.29 14.36 9.49
CA GLU A 370 23.87 13.93 10.82
C GLU A 370 24.78 12.79 11.36
N ALA A 371 25.11 11.82 10.51
CA ALA A 371 25.96 10.69 10.85
C ALA A 371 27.41 11.12 11.14
N GLU A 372 27.97 12.03 10.36
CA GLU A 372 29.30 12.57 10.60
C GLU A 372 29.37 13.35 11.91
N GLN A 373 28.34 14.14 12.24
CA GLN A 373 28.24 14.84 13.50
C GLN A 373 28.15 13.87 14.68
N ALA A 374 27.32 12.83 14.59
CA ALA A 374 27.22 11.82 15.65
C ALA A 374 28.55 11.07 15.90
N ILE A 375 29.36 10.86 14.84
CA ILE A 375 30.71 10.29 14.97
C ILE A 375 31.64 11.27 15.69
N ASP A 376 31.50 12.57 15.44
CA ASP A 376 32.35 13.60 16.06
C ASP A 376 32.03 13.81 17.55
N ASP A 377 30.78 13.65 17.93
CA ASP A 377 30.30 13.81 19.31
C ASP A 377 30.64 12.61 20.21
N GLY A 378 30.93 11.42 19.63
CA GLY A 378 31.13 10.16 20.36
C GLY A 378 32.45 9.46 20.11
N ASP A 379 32.66 8.31 20.80
CA ASP A 379 33.69 7.31 20.44
C ASP A 379 33.00 6.18 19.65
N PRO A 380 33.23 6.10 18.33
CA PRO A 380 32.55 5.11 17.47
C PRO A 380 32.74 3.65 17.93
N ALA A 381 33.81 3.34 18.65
CA ALA A 381 34.08 1.98 19.12
C ALA A 381 33.20 1.54 20.30
N LYS A 382 32.51 2.46 20.97
CA LYS A 382 31.68 2.14 22.12
C LYS A 382 30.26 1.78 21.79
N ASN A 383 29.67 2.47 20.77
CA ASN A 383 28.24 2.39 20.48
C ASN A 383 28.00 2.15 18.99
N TRP A 384 28.92 1.40 18.33
CA TRP A 384 28.83 1.19 16.88
C TRP A 384 27.55 0.48 16.43
N ASP A 385 27.13 -0.56 17.14
CA ASP A 385 25.92 -1.33 16.80
C ASP A 385 24.65 -0.48 16.89
N GLU A 386 24.56 0.42 17.88
CA GLU A 386 23.45 1.36 18.01
C GLU A 386 23.48 2.43 16.92
N PHE A 387 24.67 2.95 16.63
CA PHE A 387 24.88 3.92 15.56
C PHE A 387 24.54 3.33 14.18
N GLU A 388 24.98 2.11 13.88
CA GLU A 388 24.66 1.43 12.63
C GLU A 388 23.14 1.22 12.48
N LYS A 389 22.46 0.79 13.54
CA LYS A 389 21.00 0.66 13.56
C LYS A 389 20.33 2.01 13.32
N TRP A 390 20.78 3.06 13.97
CA TRP A 390 20.27 4.41 13.78
C TRP A 390 20.46 4.88 12.32
N LEU A 391 21.67 4.73 11.75
CA LEU A 391 21.97 5.16 10.39
C LEU A 391 21.09 4.45 9.35
N ARG A 392 20.94 3.13 9.47
CA ARG A 392 20.06 2.34 8.61
C ARG A 392 18.61 2.79 8.71
N SER A 393 18.17 3.06 9.93
CA SER A 393 16.86 3.60 10.25
C SER A 393 16.59 4.90 9.53
N ARG A 394 17.49 5.80 9.69
CA ARG A 394 17.36 7.14 9.15
C ARG A 394 17.31 7.12 7.63
N LEU A 395 18.16 6.31 6.99
CA LEU A 395 18.14 6.11 5.55
C LEU A 395 16.84 5.47 5.04
N ALA A 396 16.33 4.48 5.76
CA ALA A 396 15.05 3.84 5.41
C ALA A 396 13.87 4.84 5.50
N ALA A 397 13.82 5.64 6.57
CA ALA A 397 12.79 6.67 6.72
C ALA A 397 12.82 7.70 5.58
N GLU A 398 14.00 8.19 5.21
CA GLU A 398 14.14 9.14 4.11
C GLU A 398 13.78 8.55 2.74
N THR A 399 14.05 7.26 2.55
CA THR A 399 13.63 6.56 1.32
C THR A 399 12.12 6.46 1.23
N LEU A 400 11.45 6.20 2.36
CA LEU A 400 9.99 6.16 2.41
C LEU A 400 9.34 7.51 2.13
N GLU A 401 9.87 8.59 2.70
CA GLU A 401 9.38 9.93 2.41
C GLU A 401 9.58 10.32 0.92
N ASN A 402 10.73 9.93 0.33
CA ASN A 402 10.97 10.10 -1.09
C ASN A 402 9.96 9.31 -1.95
N TYR A 403 9.63 8.08 -1.53
CA TYR A 403 8.64 7.25 -2.20
C TYR A 403 7.22 7.82 -2.06
N ALA A 404 6.81 8.32 -0.90
CA ALA A 404 5.52 8.97 -0.71
C ALA A 404 5.35 10.19 -1.62
N ARG A 405 6.43 10.97 -1.81
CA ARG A 405 6.44 12.08 -2.77
C ARG A 405 6.26 11.59 -4.21
N PHE A 406 6.92 10.49 -4.59
CA PHE A 406 6.74 9.88 -5.91
C PHE A 406 5.28 9.48 -6.15
N THR A 407 4.65 8.76 -5.21
CA THR A 407 3.26 8.30 -5.35
C THR A 407 2.30 9.47 -5.52
N LYS A 408 2.42 10.50 -4.70
CA LYS A 408 1.59 11.70 -4.81
C LYS A 408 1.73 12.38 -6.17
N SER A 409 2.96 12.58 -6.65
CA SER A 409 3.20 13.21 -7.96
C SER A 409 2.71 12.35 -9.12
N ALA A 410 2.79 11.02 -9.01
CA ALA A 410 2.27 10.10 -10.02
C ALA A 410 0.74 10.11 -10.08
N ASP A 411 0.06 10.19 -8.93
CA ASP A 411 -1.39 10.32 -8.85
C ASP A 411 -1.87 11.64 -9.47
N GLU A 412 -1.24 12.76 -9.11
CA GLU A 412 -1.53 14.08 -9.70
C GLU A 412 -1.32 14.11 -11.23
N LEU A 413 -0.31 13.38 -11.73
CA LEU A 413 -0.08 13.22 -13.16
C LEU A 413 -1.17 12.37 -13.82
N ALA A 414 -1.58 11.27 -13.18
CA ALA A 414 -2.64 10.41 -13.68
C ALA A 414 -3.96 11.19 -13.81
N ASP A 415 -4.31 12.02 -12.82
CA ASP A 415 -5.49 12.88 -12.86
C ASP A 415 -5.42 13.86 -14.04
N ARG A 416 -4.29 14.53 -14.25
CA ARG A 416 -4.09 15.43 -15.41
C ARG A 416 -4.21 14.72 -16.75
N VAL A 417 -3.76 13.47 -16.85
CA VAL A 417 -3.92 12.67 -18.08
C VAL A 417 -5.38 12.26 -18.25
N ALA A 418 -6.07 11.88 -17.17
CA ALA A 418 -7.49 11.50 -17.18
C ALA A 418 -8.38 12.62 -17.73
N GLU A 419 -8.09 13.89 -17.42
CA GLU A 419 -8.83 15.05 -17.95
C GLU A 419 -8.92 15.07 -19.49
N HIS A 420 -7.92 14.55 -20.20
CA HIS A 420 -7.93 14.48 -21.66
C HIS A 420 -8.97 13.48 -22.19
N PHE A 421 -9.36 12.50 -21.39
CA PHE A 421 -10.39 11.51 -21.72
C PHE A 421 -11.78 11.94 -21.23
N GLU A 422 -11.88 12.75 -20.18
CA GLU A 422 -13.12 13.31 -19.65
C GLU A 422 -13.74 14.36 -20.59
N LEU A 423 -12.93 15.14 -21.30
CA LEU A 423 -13.38 16.08 -22.32
C LEU A 423 -14.13 15.39 -23.46
N VAL A 424 -14.01 14.08 -23.61
CA VAL A 424 -14.73 13.25 -24.58
C VAL A 424 -16.00 12.63 -23.98
N GLU A 425 -16.02 12.37 -22.67
CA GLU A 425 -17.17 11.79 -21.97
C GLU A 425 -17.24 12.34 -20.54
N LYS A 426 -18.11 13.30 -20.28
CA LYS A 426 -18.31 13.97 -18.99
C LYS A 426 -18.70 13.06 -17.80
N GLN A 427 -18.66 11.73 -17.91
CA GLN A 427 -19.20 10.79 -16.93
C GLN A 427 -18.29 9.63 -16.52
N ILE A 428 -17.04 9.51 -16.99
CA ILE A 428 -16.37 8.18 -16.90
C ILE A 428 -15.10 8.11 -16.07
N LEU A 429 -14.52 9.16 -15.57
CA LEU A 429 -13.21 9.05 -14.95
C LEU A 429 -13.11 9.67 -13.55
N THR A 430 -13.76 9.04 -12.58
CA THR A 430 -13.20 8.92 -11.25
C THR A 430 -12.36 7.63 -11.18
N VAL A 431 -11.43 7.45 -12.10
CA VAL A 431 -10.41 6.43 -11.95
C VAL A 431 -9.29 7.04 -11.14
N ARG A 432 -9.34 6.86 -9.83
CA ARG A 432 -8.15 6.96 -9.01
C ARG A 432 -7.07 6.10 -9.66
N ALA A 433 -5.84 6.61 -9.71
CA ALA A 433 -4.69 5.83 -10.14
C ALA A 433 -4.75 4.44 -9.51
N PRO A 434 -4.50 3.38 -10.27
CA PRO A 434 -4.69 2.04 -9.78
C PRO A 434 -3.81 1.81 -8.55
N VAL A 435 -4.43 1.66 -7.42
CA VAL A 435 -3.75 1.21 -6.19
C VAL A 435 -2.96 -0.07 -6.46
N GLY A 436 -3.43 -0.92 -7.38
CA GLY A 436 -2.75 -2.14 -7.81
C GLY A 436 -1.41 -1.93 -8.55
N VAL A 437 -1.15 -0.77 -9.16
CA VAL A 437 0.19 -0.46 -9.71
C VAL A 437 1.20 -0.33 -8.58
N LEU A 438 0.75 0.21 -7.45
CA LEU A 438 1.57 0.43 -6.27
C LEU A 438 1.77 -0.85 -5.44
N GLU A 439 0.86 -1.84 -5.54
CA GLU A 439 1.01 -3.16 -4.89
C GLU A 439 2.20 -3.95 -5.42
N GLN A 440 2.60 -3.71 -6.68
CA GLN A 440 3.77 -4.36 -7.29
C GLN A 440 5.07 -3.58 -7.07
N LEU A 441 4.98 -2.36 -6.53
CA LEU A 441 6.14 -1.50 -6.25
C LEU A 441 6.76 -1.84 -4.90
N SER A 442 7.28 -3.05 -4.72
CA SER A 442 8.16 -3.35 -3.59
C SER A 442 9.53 -2.73 -3.86
N ILE A 443 9.92 -1.75 -3.06
CA ILE A 443 11.34 -1.43 -2.90
C ILE A 443 11.97 -2.70 -2.35
N ASP A 444 12.95 -3.28 -3.05
CA ASP A 444 13.68 -4.45 -2.55
C ASP A 444 14.50 -4.04 -1.32
N THR A 445 13.87 -4.18 -0.17
CA THR A 445 14.43 -3.81 1.13
C THR A 445 15.24 -4.94 1.75
N THR A 446 15.30 -6.12 1.10
CA THR A 446 16.22 -7.20 1.51
C THR A 446 17.67 -6.74 1.44
N ALA A 447 17.95 -5.71 0.64
CA ALA A 447 19.25 -5.06 0.57
C ALA A 447 19.65 -4.28 1.83
N LEU A 448 18.73 -3.99 2.75
CA LEU A 448 18.99 -3.22 3.98
C LEU A 448 19.22 -4.10 5.24
N ASP A 449 19.08 -5.43 5.13
CA ASP A 449 19.40 -6.33 6.23
C ASP A 449 20.91 -6.42 6.49
N GLY A 450 21.31 -6.07 7.69
CA GLY A 450 22.70 -6.14 8.13
C GLY A 450 23.28 -7.56 8.08
N PRO A 451 24.62 -7.71 8.11
CA PRO A 451 25.27 -8.99 7.95
C PRO A 451 24.93 -9.93 9.10
N LYS A 452 23.95 -10.79 8.90
CA LYS A 452 23.83 -12.03 9.65
C LYS A 452 24.91 -12.96 9.15
N LYS A 453 25.52 -13.72 10.08
CA LYS A 453 26.54 -14.74 9.77
C LYS A 453 26.14 -15.49 8.53
N VAL A 454 26.92 -15.30 7.49
CA VAL A 454 26.67 -15.81 6.15
C VAL A 454 26.88 -17.31 6.12
N THR A 455 25.80 -18.05 5.99
CA THR A 455 25.81 -19.36 5.40
C THR A 455 24.83 -19.33 4.23
N GLY A 456 25.36 -19.16 3.03
CA GLY A 456 24.67 -19.40 1.78
C GLY A 456 23.93 -18.20 1.15
N LYS A 457 24.56 -17.61 0.15
CA LYS A 457 23.96 -16.87 -0.96
C LYS A 457 23.07 -15.66 -0.65
N MET A 458 23.58 -14.69 0.05
CA MET A 458 23.12 -13.30 0.02
C MET A 458 24.00 -12.53 -0.98
N ALA A 459 23.78 -12.77 -2.27
CA ALA A 459 24.73 -12.37 -3.32
C ALA A 459 24.65 -10.90 -3.73
N ILE A 460 23.65 -10.12 -3.30
CA ILE A 460 23.50 -8.72 -3.72
C ILE A 460 24.04 -7.77 -2.65
N PHE A 461 23.82 -8.02 -1.38
CA PHE A 461 24.42 -7.20 -0.31
C PHE A 461 25.82 -7.67 0.11
N GLN A 462 26.17 -8.93 -0.11
CA GLN A 462 27.56 -9.39 0.03
C GLN A 462 28.49 -8.79 -1.03
N LYS A 463 27.98 -8.31 -2.13
CA LYS A 463 28.74 -7.49 -3.08
C LYS A 463 28.91 -6.04 -2.59
N THR A 464 28.16 -5.59 -1.61
CA THR A 464 28.45 -4.36 -0.90
C THR A 464 29.49 -4.61 0.18
N TYR A 465 30.70 -4.75 -0.29
CA TYR A 465 31.94 -4.85 0.47
C TYR A 465 32.07 -3.80 1.62
N ALA A 466 31.27 -2.75 1.56
CA ALA A 466 31.28 -1.62 2.47
C ALA A 466 30.82 -1.93 3.89
N GLY A 467 29.70 -2.65 4.07
CA GLY A 467 29.19 -2.98 5.41
C GLY A 467 30.08 -3.98 6.16
N PHE A 468 30.61 -4.98 5.43
CA PHE A 468 31.54 -5.95 5.99
C PHE A 468 32.92 -5.32 6.28
N MET A 469 33.45 -4.49 5.38
CA MET A 469 34.72 -3.77 5.60
C MET A 469 34.60 -2.75 6.72
N MET A 470 33.44 -2.13 6.90
CA MET A 470 33.19 -1.21 8.01
C MET A 470 33.29 -1.92 9.37
N PHE A 471 32.70 -3.09 9.48
CA PHE A 471 32.77 -3.90 10.71
C PHE A 471 34.16 -4.49 10.94
N THR A 472 34.80 -5.08 9.94
CA THR A 472 36.15 -5.67 10.07
C THR A 472 37.21 -4.62 10.30
N MET A 473 37.10 -3.43 9.67
CA MET A 473 38.04 -2.34 9.90
C MET A 473 37.96 -1.78 11.33
N LEU A 474 36.74 -1.71 11.88
CA LEU A 474 36.55 -1.25 13.28
C LEU A 474 37.01 -2.29 14.30
N THR A 475 36.78 -3.59 14.09
CA THR A 475 37.24 -4.68 14.95
C THR A 475 38.77 -4.82 14.91
N HIS A 476 39.40 -4.63 13.75
CA HIS A 476 40.88 -4.62 13.69
C HIS A 476 41.49 -3.38 14.35
N LEU A 477 40.80 -2.23 14.34
CA LEU A 477 41.23 -1.02 15.03
C LEU A 477 41.12 -1.17 16.56
N THR A 478 40.18 -1.95 17.08
CA THR A 478 40.06 -2.25 18.52
C THR A 478 41.06 -3.28 18.99
N ALA A 479 41.46 -4.23 18.13
CA ALA A 479 42.44 -5.25 18.44
C ALA A 479 43.90 -4.74 18.55
N LEU A 480 44.21 -3.57 17.98
CA LEU A 480 45.54 -2.97 17.96
C LEU A 480 45.88 -2.16 19.23
N VAL A 481 45.00 -2.11 20.22
CA VAL A 481 45.21 -1.38 21.50
C VAL A 481 45.15 -2.33 22.69
N ILE A 482 45.83 -3.48 22.59
CA ILE A 482 46.21 -4.26 23.79
C ILE A 482 47.63 -3.84 24.10
N PRO A 483 47.88 -3.11 25.22
CA PRO A 483 49.25 -2.80 25.62
C PRO A 483 49.96 -4.08 26.01
N SER A 484 51.14 -4.32 25.43
CA SER A 484 52.02 -5.39 25.87
C SER A 484 52.45 -5.12 27.32
N PRO A 485 52.59 -6.18 28.18
CA PRO A 485 52.89 -5.99 29.62
C PRO A 485 54.26 -5.37 29.92
N VAL A 486 55.10 -5.19 28.92
CA VAL A 486 56.47 -4.65 29.11
C VAL A 486 56.51 -3.12 29.14
N GLY A 487 55.46 -2.42 28.69
CA GLY A 487 55.37 -0.94 28.69
C GLY A 487 54.90 -0.31 30.00
N ILE A 488 54.43 -1.13 30.96
CA ILE A 488 53.74 -0.64 32.16
C ILE A 488 54.72 -0.09 33.23
N VAL A 489 55.97 -0.52 33.26
CA VAL A 489 56.91 -0.14 34.31
C VAL A 489 57.65 1.18 34.06
N ALA A 490 57.82 1.60 32.82
CA ALA A 490 58.48 2.88 32.46
C ALA A 490 57.53 4.11 32.38
N GLY A 491 56.21 3.89 32.39
CA GLY A 491 55.19 4.92 32.15
C GLY A 491 54.64 5.64 33.39
N LEU A 492 54.98 5.20 34.61
CA LEU A 492 54.33 5.70 35.83
C LEU A 492 54.75 7.11 36.26
N LEU A 493 55.80 7.67 35.71
CA LEU A 493 56.32 9.01 36.07
C LEU A 493 56.16 10.10 35.00
N MET A 494 55.84 9.73 33.75
CA MET A 494 55.53 10.72 32.68
C MET A 494 54.13 10.57 32.09
N GLY A 495 53.29 9.76 32.69
CA GLY A 495 52.27 9.04 31.98
C GLY A 495 50.87 9.66 31.88
N ARG A 496 50.46 10.63 32.68
CA ARG A 496 49.04 11.10 32.60
C ARG A 496 48.74 11.99 31.40
N ALA A 497 49.67 12.82 31.00
CA ALA A 497 49.49 13.71 29.83
C ALA A 497 49.67 12.95 28.50
N ALA A 498 50.69 12.08 28.41
CA ALA A 498 50.98 11.26 27.23
C ALA A 498 49.89 10.22 26.95
N LEU A 499 49.33 9.57 27.97
CA LEU A 499 48.21 8.64 27.84
C LEU A 499 46.92 9.35 27.38
N GLY A 500 46.73 10.60 27.78
CA GLY A 500 45.62 11.43 27.30
C GLY A 500 45.72 11.78 25.79
N GLU A 501 46.95 12.06 25.35
CA GLU A 501 47.22 12.42 23.96
C GLU A 501 47.17 11.21 23.02
N GLU A 502 47.70 10.06 23.43
CA GLU A 502 47.55 8.79 22.69
C GLU A 502 46.10 8.33 22.60
N ARG A 503 45.31 8.47 23.66
CA ARG A 503 43.87 8.21 23.62
C ARG A 503 43.15 9.12 22.66
N ARG A 504 43.45 10.43 22.66
CA ARG A 504 42.85 11.39 21.69
C ARG A 504 43.21 11.05 20.26
N ARG A 505 44.47 10.72 19.97
CA ARG A 505 44.94 10.31 18.64
C ARG A 505 44.28 9.00 18.19
N ALA A 506 44.10 8.04 19.10
CA ALA A 506 43.40 6.80 18.79
C ALA A 506 41.92 7.00 18.48
N ILE A 507 41.23 7.87 19.25
CA ILE A 507 39.82 8.22 18.97
C ILE A 507 39.70 8.93 17.65
N GLU A 508 40.57 9.90 17.34
CA GLU A 508 40.52 10.65 16.06
C GLU A 508 40.78 9.72 14.87
N LYS A 509 41.68 8.77 14.98
CA LYS A 509 41.90 7.75 13.96
C LYS A 509 40.66 6.88 13.72
N ARG A 510 39.94 6.50 14.81
CA ARG A 510 38.69 5.75 14.75
C ARG A 510 37.56 6.58 14.11
N ARG A 511 37.43 7.86 14.47
CA ARG A 511 36.47 8.79 13.87
C ARG A 511 36.70 8.95 12.37
N SER A 512 37.96 9.12 11.95
CA SER A 512 38.30 9.21 10.53
C SER A 512 37.95 7.96 9.75
N ALA A 513 38.25 6.77 10.31
CA ALA A 513 37.89 5.49 9.70
C ALA A 513 36.36 5.30 9.64
N ALA A 514 35.65 5.65 10.70
CA ALA A 514 34.20 5.58 10.76
C ALA A 514 33.52 6.51 9.72
N ARG A 515 33.97 7.76 9.61
CA ARG A 515 33.47 8.70 8.58
C ARG A 515 33.66 8.15 7.16
N THR A 516 34.84 7.58 6.87
CA THR A 516 35.12 7.00 5.55
C THR A 516 34.20 5.83 5.25
N ALA A 517 33.98 4.94 6.24
CA ALA A 517 33.10 3.81 6.09
C ALA A 517 31.63 4.23 5.91
N VAL A 518 31.16 5.21 6.67
CA VAL A 518 29.80 5.75 6.57
C VAL A 518 29.58 6.44 5.22
N ARG A 519 30.50 7.28 4.76
CA ARG A 519 30.40 7.92 3.45
C ARG A 519 30.23 6.90 2.33
N ARG A 520 31.08 5.88 2.35
CA ARG A 520 31.02 4.82 1.35
C ARG A 520 29.71 4.05 1.40
N PHE A 521 29.22 3.73 2.60
CA PHE A 521 27.94 3.04 2.79
C PHE A 521 26.76 3.87 2.29
N VAL A 522 26.70 5.17 2.64
CA VAL A 522 25.63 6.08 2.20
C VAL A 522 25.68 6.31 0.69
N GLU A 523 26.85 6.40 0.11
CA GLU A 523 27.03 6.54 -1.34
C GLU A 523 26.52 5.30 -2.08
N GLU A 524 26.90 4.11 -1.65
CA GLU A 524 26.49 2.85 -2.23
C GLU A 524 24.98 2.62 -2.08
N PHE A 525 24.43 2.94 -0.90
CA PHE A 525 22.99 2.97 -0.65
C PHE A 525 22.26 3.93 -1.60
N SER A 526 22.76 5.15 -1.76
CA SER A 526 22.16 6.16 -2.65
C SER A 526 22.12 5.69 -4.10
N ILE A 527 23.19 5.05 -4.59
CA ILE A 527 23.25 4.49 -5.95
C ILE A 527 22.19 3.40 -6.14
N GLN A 528 22.09 2.49 -5.19
CA GLN A 528 21.12 1.37 -5.26
C GLN A 528 19.68 1.88 -5.23
N VAL A 529 19.34 2.74 -4.28
CA VAL A 529 17.99 3.30 -4.16
C VAL A 529 17.63 4.18 -5.38
N SER A 530 18.58 4.97 -5.90
CA SER A 530 18.35 5.72 -7.15
C SER A 530 18.06 4.82 -8.35
N LYS A 531 18.69 3.65 -8.42
CA LYS A 531 18.38 2.66 -9.47
C LYS A 531 16.98 2.11 -9.30
N ASP A 532 16.63 1.65 -8.09
CA ASP A 532 15.32 1.06 -7.80
C ASP A 532 14.19 2.07 -8.01
N SER A 533 14.41 3.34 -7.61
CA SER A 533 13.47 4.44 -7.84
C SER A 533 13.24 4.68 -9.34
N ARG A 534 14.29 4.74 -10.16
CA ARG A 534 14.17 4.90 -11.62
C ARG A 534 13.44 3.73 -12.28
N ASP A 535 13.72 2.50 -11.84
CA ASP A 535 13.05 1.31 -12.36
C ASP A 535 11.55 1.30 -11.97
N THR A 536 11.23 1.83 -10.80
CA THR A 536 9.88 2.03 -10.30
C THR A 536 9.11 3.06 -11.15
N VAL A 537 9.70 4.23 -11.36
CA VAL A 537 9.15 5.29 -12.23
C VAL A 537 8.88 4.74 -13.64
N ARG A 538 9.82 4.00 -14.23
CA ARG A 538 9.66 3.40 -15.57
C ARG A 538 8.55 2.36 -15.62
N ARG A 539 8.34 1.58 -14.55
CA ARG A 539 7.22 0.62 -14.49
C ARG A 539 5.89 1.35 -14.43
N ALA A 540 5.75 2.33 -13.55
CA ALA A 540 4.55 3.16 -13.45
C ALA A 540 4.21 3.86 -14.77
N GLN A 541 5.21 4.45 -15.44
CA GLN A 541 5.04 5.07 -16.75
C GLN A 541 4.54 4.10 -17.82
N ARG A 542 5.11 2.89 -17.88
CA ARG A 542 4.67 1.85 -18.85
C ARG A 542 3.24 1.45 -18.59
N GLU A 543 2.89 1.18 -17.37
CA GLU A 543 1.57 0.69 -17.00
C GLU A 543 0.48 1.74 -17.25
N LEU A 544 0.70 3.00 -16.84
CA LEU A 544 -0.24 4.07 -17.15
C LEU A 544 -0.37 4.29 -18.66
N ARG A 545 0.74 4.25 -19.41
CA ARG A 545 0.70 4.36 -20.87
C ARG A 545 -0.10 3.23 -21.50
N GLU A 546 0.10 1.98 -21.10
CA GLU A 546 -0.64 0.83 -21.62
C GLU A 546 -2.13 0.92 -21.32
N ARG A 547 -2.47 1.37 -20.10
CA ARG A 547 -3.85 1.57 -19.68
C ARG A 547 -4.56 2.63 -20.52
N TYR A 548 -3.97 3.81 -20.65
CA TYR A 548 -4.59 4.89 -21.46
C TYR A 548 -4.58 4.59 -22.96
N THR A 549 -3.56 3.87 -23.46
CA THR A 549 -3.57 3.39 -24.85
C THR A 549 -4.73 2.42 -25.09
N ARG A 550 -4.92 1.45 -24.22
CA ARG A 550 -6.04 0.49 -24.29
C ARG A 550 -7.38 1.24 -24.26
N ARG A 551 -7.50 2.25 -23.40
CA ARG A 551 -8.71 3.07 -23.32
C ARG A 551 -9.00 3.84 -24.61
N ALA A 552 -7.98 4.44 -25.21
CA ALA A 552 -8.11 5.14 -26.50
C ALA A 552 -8.51 4.16 -27.63
N GLU A 553 -7.98 2.95 -27.63
CA GLU A 553 -8.34 1.89 -28.60
C GLU A 553 -9.79 1.41 -28.42
N GLU A 554 -10.26 1.24 -27.18
CA GLU A 554 -11.65 0.90 -26.88
C GLU A 554 -12.62 1.96 -27.41
N LEU A 555 -12.34 3.25 -27.17
CA LEU A 555 -13.16 4.36 -27.65
C LEU A 555 -13.19 4.43 -29.18
N GLN A 556 -12.03 4.23 -29.83
CA GLN A 556 -11.95 4.24 -31.29
C GLN A 556 -12.73 3.06 -31.90
N ARG A 557 -12.61 1.85 -31.30
CA ARG A 557 -13.35 0.67 -31.74
C ARG A 557 -14.85 0.92 -31.67
N SER A 558 -15.34 1.41 -30.50
CA SER A 558 -16.76 1.70 -30.31
C SER A 558 -17.30 2.70 -31.33
N ALA A 559 -16.56 3.78 -31.59
CA ALA A 559 -16.97 4.78 -32.57
C ALA A 559 -16.98 4.22 -34.01
N THR A 560 -16.02 3.33 -34.34
CA THR A 560 -15.95 2.68 -35.66
C THR A 560 -17.09 1.69 -35.85
N GLU A 561 -17.33 0.82 -34.87
CA GLU A 561 -18.45 -0.14 -34.90
C GLU A 561 -19.81 0.54 -35.00
N ALA A 562 -20.02 1.65 -34.26
CA ALA A 562 -21.24 2.43 -34.36
C ALA A 562 -21.45 3.02 -35.77
N LEU A 563 -20.39 3.52 -36.39
CA LEU A 563 -20.43 4.07 -37.74
C LEU A 563 -20.70 2.98 -38.79
N ASP A 564 -20.07 1.81 -38.65
CA ASP A 564 -20.24 0.70 -39.57
C ASP A 564 -21.63 0.06 -39.44
N ALA A 565 -22.14 -0.09 -38.20
CA ALA A 565 -23.50 -0.52 -37.93
C ALA A 565 -24.57 0.41 -38.59
N ALA A 566 -24.37 1.72 -38.50
CA ALA A 566 -25.23 2.70 -39.15
C ALA A 566 -25.18 2.62 -40.71
N ARG A 567 -24.01 2.27 -41.26
CA ARG A 567 -23.86 2.09 -42.72
C ARG A 567 -24.49 0.79 -43.23
N GLU A 568 -24.34 -0.30 -42.47
CA GLU A 568 -24.88 -1.61 -42.81
C GLU A 568 -26.41 -1.62 -42.78
N ALA A 569 -27.01 -0.99 -41.77
CA ALA A 569 -28.47 -0.84 -41.65
C ALA A 569 -29.13 -0.12 -42.85
N LEU A 570 -28.40 0.70 -43.60
CA LEU A 570 -28.88 1.39 -44.79
C LEU A 570 -28.85 0.51 -46.07
N ARG A 571 -28.29 -0.71 -45.99
CA ARG A 571 -28.11 -1.62 -47.12
C ARG A 571 -29.07 -2.82 -47.14
N ASP A 572 -29.60 -3.21 -45.97
CA ASP A 572 -30.44 -4.42 -45.81
C ASP A 572 -31.91 -4.03 -45.65
N ASP A 573 -32.76 -4.38 -46.65
CA ASP A 573 -34.16 -4.00 -46.72
C ASP A 573 -35.17 -5.15 -46.45
N GLU A 574 -34.74 -6.44 -46.41
CA GLU A 574 -35.70 -7.57 -46.37
C GLU A 574 -36.16 -8.03 -44.98
N ASP A 575 -35.39 -7.74 -43.90
CA ASP A 575 -35.73 -8.14 -42.51
C ASP A 575 -35.79 -6.97 -41.51
N ALA A 576 -35.86 -5.73 -42.02
CA ALA A 576 -35.73 -4.50 -41.23
C ALA A 576 -36.68 -4.41 -40.01
N THR A 577 -37.91 -4.93 -40.14
CA THR A 577 -38.95 -4.82 -39.10
C THR A 577 -38.63 -5.72 -37.87
N ASP A 578 -38.18 -6.94 -38.10
CA ASP A 578 -37.87 -7.88 -37.01
C ASP A 578 -36.54 -7.53 -36.35
N GLU A 579 -35.60 -7.05 -37.12
CA GLU A 579 -34.34 -6.52 -36.59
C GLU A 579 -34.57 -5.27 -35.74
N LEU A 580 -35.38 -4.32 -36.24
CA LEU A 580 -35.73 -3.13 -35.47
C LEU A 580 -36.37 -3.49 -34.11
N ARG A 581 -37.27 -4.47 -34.08
CA ARG A 581 -37.88 -4.95 -32.82
C ARG A 581 -36.84 -5.55 -31.86
N ARG A 582 -35.85 -6.32 -32.36
CA ARG A 582 -34.77 -6.85 -31.55
C ARG A 582 -33.92 -5.72 -30.99
N LEU A 583 -33.46 -4.79 -31.80
CA LEU A 583 -32.68 -3.63 -31.38
C LEU A 583 -33.42 -2.77 -30.35
N GLN A 584 -34.72 -2.55 -30.52
CA GLN A 584 -35.55 -1.83 -29.55
C GLN A 584 -35.61 -2.56 -28.20
N LYS A 585 -35.72 -3.89 -28.19
CA LYS A 585 -35.70 -4.69 -26.99
C LYS A 585 -34.33 -4.62 -26.27
N ASP A 586 -33.24 -4.67 -27.05
CA ASP A 586 -31.91 -4.60 -26.52
C ASP A 586 -31.58 -3.20 -25.97
N LEU A 587 -31.99 -2.14 -26.68
CA LEU A 587 -31.92 -0.76 -26.18
C LEU A 587 -32.69 -0.57 -24.87
N GLN A 588 -33.86 -1.21 -24.74
CA GLN A 588 -34.63 -1.18 -23.49
C GLN A 588 -33.91 -1.94 -22.35
N LEU A 589 -33.23 -3.05 -22.65
CA LEU A 589 -32.39 -3.76 -21.70
C LEU A 589 -31.24 -2.86 -21.20
N PHE A 590 -30.51 -2.21 -22.14
CA PHE A 590 -29.42 -1.30 -21.76
C PHE A 590 -29.90 -0.05 -21.03
N ALA A 591 -31.09 0.47 -21.37
CA ALA A 591 -31.73 1.56 -20.61
C ALA A 591 -32.05 1.11 -19.17
N THR A 592 -32.51 -0.14 -18.99
CA THR A 592 -32.75 -0.73 -17.66
C THR A 592 -31.46 -0.90 -16.89
N LEU A 593 -30.40 -1.42 -17.54
CA LEU A 593 -29.07 -1.55 -16.93
C LEU A 593 -28.50 -0.19 -16.52
N ARG A 594 -28.68 0.84 -17.36
CA ARG A 594 -28.29 2.20 -17.03
C ARG A 594 -29.03 2.73 -15.80
N ALA A 595 -30.34 2.59 -15.76
CA ALA A 595 -31.15 3.01 -14.61
C ALA A 595 -30.76 2.27 -13.32
N ARG A 596 -30.50 0.95 -13.40
CA ARG A 596 -29.98 0.16 -12.26
C ARG A 596 -28.65 0.69 -11.76
N THR A 597 -27.74 1.04 -12.68
CA THR A 597 -26.41 1.58 -12.35
C THR A 597 -26.53 2.97 -11.72
N GLU A 598 -27.36 3.86 -12.28
CA GLU A 598 -27.60 5.19 -11.74
C GLU A 598 -28.24 5.11 -10.34
N GLN A 599 -29.18 4.18 -10.12
CA GLN A 599 -29.77 3.92 -8.79
C GLN A 599 -28.72 3.42 -7.79
N MET A 600 -27.80 2.55 -8.22
CA MET A 600 -26.69 2.08 -7.39
C MET A 600 -25.78 3.26 -7.01
N LEU A 601 -25.41 4.10 -7.95
CA LEU A 601 -24.57 5.29 -7.72
C LEU A 601 -25.26 6.33 -6.82
N ALA A 602 -26.54 6.56 -6.98
CA ALA A 602 -27.31 7.47 -6.14
C ALA A 602 -27.32 7.05 -4.66
N ARG A 603 -27.33 5.74 -4.40
CA ARG A 603 -27.24 5.19 -3.01
C ARG A 603 -25.85 5.30 -2.39
N THR A 604 -24.83 5.51 -3.23
CA THR A 604 -23.43 5.68 -2.79
C THR A 604 -23.00 7.15 -2.74
N ALA A 605 -23.85 8.09 -3.10
CA ALA A 605 -23.56 9.51 -2.96
C ALA A 605 -23.40 9.88 -1.48
N PRO A 606 -22.37 10.66 -1.10
CA PRO A 606 -22.25 11.14 0.27
C PRO A 606 -23.47 11.98 0.63
N GLU A 607 -24.03 11.78 1.84
CA GLU A 607 -25.05 12.68 2.34
C GLU A 607 -24.49 14.12 2.34
N PRO A 608 -25.28 15.11 1.86
CA PRO A 608 -24.81 16.49 1.93
C PRO A 608 -24.53 16.82 3.41
N VAL A 609 -23.30 17.24 3.68
CA VAL A 609 -22.90 17.71 5.02
C VAL A 609 -23.83 18.85 5.39
N PRO A 610 -24.52 18.80 6.54
CA PRO A 610 -25.47 19.80 6.97
C PRO A 610 -24.82 21.17 7.23
#